data_81ed5691671b30aa9185224b5850ab1d
#
_entry.id   81ed5691671b30aa9185224b5850ab1d
#
_cell.length_a   1.000
_cell.length_b   1.000
_cell.length_c   1.000
_cell.angle_alpha   90.00
_cell.angle_beta   90.00
_cell.angle_gamma   90.00
#
_symmetry.space_group_name_H-M   'P 1'
#
loop_
_entity.id
_entity.type
_entity.pdbx_description
1 polymer ?
#
loop_
_entity_poly.entity_id
_entity_poly.type
_entity_poly.pdbx_seq_one_letter_code
_entity_poly.pdbx_strand_id
1 'polypeptide(L)' 'MQNKTVNTDKDILGGTPVFNGTRVPVSILFDYLEDNRMDDFLDNYPSVSKEQVSEVIRLASKLFENEQITGENLN' A
#
# COMPACT_ATOMS: atom_id res chain seq x y z
N MET A 1 4.48 -9.49 10.07
CA MET A 1 5.34 -9.84 9.10
C MET A 1 5.74 -8.70 8.24
N GLN A 2 6.95 -8.65 7.85
CA GLN A 2 7.32 -7.56 7.02
C GLN A 2 8.00 -8.07 5.79
N ASN A 3 7.99 -7.28 4.74
CA ASN A 3 8.66 -7.67 3.54
C ASN A 3 9.47 -6.45 3.09
N LYS A 4 10.04 -6.49 1.91
CA LYS A 4 10.88 -5.43 1.46
C LYS A 4 10.15 -4.16 1.14
N THR A 5 8.88 -4.22 0.94
CA THR A 5 8.08 -3.06 0.53
C THR A 5 7.33 -2.42 1.67
N VAL A 6 6.79 -3.25 2.56
CA VAL A 6 5.94 -2.76 3.64
C VAL A 6 6.53 -3.17 4.98
N ASN A 7 6.50 -2.26 5.93
CA ASN A 7 7.00 -2.52 7.26
C ASN A 7 5.91 -2.22 8.28
N THR A 8 5.80 -3.07 9.27
CA THR A 8 4.87 -2.87 10.37
C THR A 8 5.68 -2.95 11.66
N ASP A 9 5.77 -1.84 12.38
CA ASP A 9 6.58 -1.78 13.59
C ASP A 9 5.80 -0.97 14.60
N LYS A 10 5.54 -1.55 15.77
CA LYS A 10 4.72 -0.86 16.74
C LYS A 10 5.33 0.45 17.20
N ASP A 11 6.60 0.68 16.97
CA ASP A 11 7.21 1.94 17.31
C ASP A 11 7.04 2.97 16.21
N ILE A 12 6.44 2.59 15.09
CA ILE A 12 6.18 3.51 14.01
C ILE A 12 4.68 3.60 13.84
N LEU A 13 4.12 4.73 14.20
CA LEU A 13 2.69 4.98 14.08
C LEU A 13 1.83 3.85 14.67
N GLY A 14 2.30 3.30 15.79
CA GLY A 14 1.51 2.29 16.50
C GLY A 14 1.32 1.00 15.74
N GLY A 15 2.18 0.68 14.82
CA GLY A 15 2.06 -0.56 14.07
C GLY A 15 1.32 -0.44 12.75
N THR A 16 1.00 0.79 12.34
CA THR A 16 0.37 1.01 11.05
C THR A 16 1.33 0.60 9.94
N PRO A 17 0.88 -0.13 8.92
CA PRO A 17 1.76 -0.49 7.82
C PRO A 17 2.24 0.75 7.08
N VAL A 18 3.54 0.83 6.90
CA VAL A 18 4.16 1.97 6.19
C VAL A 18 5.04 1.42 5.09
N PHE A 19 5.37 2.27 4.13
CA PHE A 19 6.33 1.89 3.10
C PHE A 19 7.68 1.71 3.77
N ASN A 20 8.36 0.62 3.47
CA ASN A 20 9.60 0.29 4.13
C ASN A 20 10.61 1.42 3.99
N GLY A 21 11.26 1.77 5.09
CA GLY A 21 12.23 2.85 5.09
C GLY A 21 11.61 4.23 5.25
N THR A 22 10.30 4.31 5.44
CA THR A 22 9.62 5.60 5.57
C THR A 22 8.65 5.55 6.74
N ARG A 23 7.99 6.66 7.01
CA ARG A 23 6.90 6.69 7.95
C ARG A 23 5.58 6.97 7.24
N VAL A 24 5.54 6.75 5.93
CA VAL A 24 4.35 7.04 5.14
C VAL A 24 3.42 5.84 5.17
N PRO A 25 2.22 5.97 5.73
CA PRO A 25 1.28 4.86 5.77
C PRO A 25 0.86 4.43 4.39
N VAL A 26 0.78 3.12 4.19
CA VAL A 26 0.38 2.58 2.90
C VAL A 26 -1.04 3.03 2.55
N SER A 27 -1.89 3.21 3.56
CA SER A 27 -3.28 3.60 3.31
C SER A 27 -3.39 4.95 2.60
N ILE A 28 -2.41 5.83 2.78
CA ILE A 28 -2.46 7.12 2.11
C ILE A 28 -2.38 6.96 0.61
N LEU A 29 -1.63 5.99 0.14
CA LEU A 29 -1.55 5.73 -1.28
C LEU A 29 -2.94 5.44 -1.83
N PHE A 30 -3.72 4.62 -1.13
CA PHE A 30 -5.03 4.24 -1.64
C PHE A 30 -6.00 5.41 -1.63
N ASP A 31 -5.83 6.35 -0.70
CA ASP A 31 -6.65 7.56 -0.72
C ASP A 31 -6.38 8.36 -1.98
N TYR A 32 -5.13 8.45 -2.40
CA TYR A 32 -4.81 9.17 -3.63
C TYR A 32 -5.32 8.42 -4.86
N LEU A 33 -5.25 7.09 -4.81
CA LEU A 33 -5.70 6.30 -5.96
C LEU A 33 -7.19 6.44 -6.20
N GLU A 34 -7.97 6.67 -5.16
CA GLU A 34 -9.40 6.87 -5.33
C GLU A 34 -9.69 8.04 -6.24
N ASP A 35 -8.79 9.02 -6.26
CA ASP A 35 -8.98 10.20 -7.08
C ASP A 35 -8.07 10.20 -8.30
N ASN A 36 -7.46 9.09 -8.62
CA ASN A 36 -6.53 8.97 -9.75
C ASN A 36 -5.37 9.94 -9.63
N ARG A 37 -4.85 10.11 -8.41
CA ARG A 37 -3.79 11.07 -8.17
C ARG A 37 -2.47 10.42 -7.77
N MET A 38 -2.10 9.33 -8.43
CA MET A 38 -0.86 8.65 -8.09
C MET A 38 0.37 9.53 -8.28
N ASP A 39 0.38 10.35 -9.32
CA ASP A 39 1.53 11.21 -9.55
C ASP A 39 1.66 12.24 -8.43
N ASP A 40 0.54 12.71 -7.91
CA ASP A 40 0.56 13.65 -6.80
C ASP A 40 1.08 12.98 -5.54
N PHE A 41 0.74 11.71 -5.36
CA PHE A 41 1.23 10.96 -4.22
C PHE A 41 2.76 10.90 -4.26
N LEU A 42 3.31 10.56 -5.41
CA LEU A 42 4.75 10.44 -5.54
C LEU A 42 5.45 11.78 -5.38
N ASP A 43 4.81 12.85 -5.82
CA ASP A 43 5.37 14.18 -5.65
C ASP A 43 5.35 14.61 -4.18
N ASN A 44 4.30 14.29 -3.47
CA ASN A 44 4.17 14.71 -2.08
C ASN A 44 4.94 13.83 -1.11
N TYR A 45 5.24 12.63 -1.50
CA TYR A 45 5.96 11.70 -0.63
C TYR A 45 7.19 11.14 -1.36
N PRO A 46 8.19 11.98 -1.57
CA PRO A 46 9.36 11.57 -2.35
C PRO A 46 10.19 10.46 -1.72
N SER A 47 9.95 10.15 -0.46
CA SER A 47 10.67 9.03 0.16
C SER A 47 10.12 7.68 -0.29
N VAL A 48 8.97 7.68 -0.97
CA VAL A 48 8.38 6.45 -1.47
C VAL A 48 8.68 6.35 -2.96
N SER A 49 9.18 5.21 -3.40
CA SER A 49 9.53 5.05 -4.81
C SER A 49 8.36 4.52 -5.62
N LYS A 50 8.45 4.72 -6.91
CA LYS A 50 7.45 4.23 -7.82
C LYS A 50 7.40 2.71 -7.76
N GLU A 51 8.55 2.06 -7.56
CA GLU A 51 8.61 0.62 -7.46
C GLU A 51 7.88 0.13 -6.21
N GLN A 52 8.00 0.86 -5.11
CA GLN A 52 7.29 0.48 -3.90
C GLN A 52 5.78 0.58 -4.11
N VAL A 53 5.33 1.63 -4.80
CA VAL A 53 3.92 1.81 -5.09
C VAL A 53 3.42 0.64 -5.94
N SER A 54 4.16 0.30 -6.99
CA SER A 54 3.76 -0.78 -7.88
C SER A 54 3.67 -2.11 -7.12
N GLU A 55 4.62 -2.33 -6.24
CA GLU A 55 4.63 -3.57 -5.48
C GLU A 55 3.45 -3.66 -4.51
N VAL A 56 3.11 -2.56 -3.87
CA VAL A 56 1.97 -2.56 -2.95
C VAL A 56 0.69 -2.85 -3.71
N ILE A 57 0.53 -2.25 -4.88
CA ILE A 57 -0.67 -2.49 -5.67
C ILE A 57 -0.73 -3.95 -6.10
N ARG A 58 0.42 -4.52 -6.48
CA ARG A 58 0.48 -5.92 -6.87
C ARG A 58 0.11 -6.83 -5.70
N LEU A 59 0.60 -6.52 -4.51
CA LEU A 59 0.30 -7.31 -3.34
C LEU A 59 -1.18 -7.23 -3.00
N ALA A 60 -1.78 -6.07 -3.14
CA ALA A 60 -3.20 -5.90 -2.87
C ALA A 60 -4.03 -6.73 -3.85
N SER A 61 -3.63 -6.73 -5.11
CA SER A 61 -4.35 -7.52 -6.11
C SER A 61 -4.28 -8.99 -5.80
N LYS A 62 -3.10 -9.46 -5.36
CA LYS A 62 -2.95 -10.85 -5.03
C LYS A 62 -3.80 -11.24 -3.84
N LEU A 63 -3.96 -10.35 -2.90
CA LEU A 63 -4.76 -10.62 -1.74
C LEU A 63 -6.20 -10.84 -2.16
N PHE A 64 -6.72 -10.06 -3.06
CA PHE A 64 -8.07 -10.24 -3.53
C PHE A 64 -8.22 -11.55 -4.31
N GLU A 65 -7.23 -11.90 -5.08
CA GLU A 65 -7.27 -13.15 -5.79
C GLU A 65 -7.33 -14.34 -4.86
N ASN A 66 -6.59 -14.27 -3.79
CA ASN A 66 -6.57 -15.36 -2.84
C ASN A 66 -7.84 -15.46 -2.06
N GLU A 67 -8.51 -14.36 -1.83
CA GLU A 67 -9.72 -14.37 -1.08
C GLU A 67 -10.81 -14.93 -1.91
N GLN A 68 -10.78 -14.66 -3.20
CA GLN A 68 -11.66 -15.21 -4.05
C GLN A 68 -13.05 -15.25 -3.81
N ILE A 69 -13.36 -15.28 -2.67
CA ILE A 69 -14.69 -15.30 -2.31
C ILE A 69 -15.31 -14.12 -2.81
N THR A 70 -14.56 -13.15 -2.90
CA THR A 70 -15.13 -11.96 -3.27
C THR A 70 -15.83 -12.08 -4.52
N GLY A 71 -15.24 -12.66 -5.37
CA GLY A 71 -15.77 -12.65 -6.65
C GLY A 71 -17.09 -13.21 -6.76
N GLU A 72 -17.25 -14.36 -6.43
CA GLU A 72 -18.42 -14.96 -6.64
C GLU A 72 -19.41 -14.62 -5.71
N ASN A 73 -19.08 -14.32 -4.57
CA ASN A 73 -20.04 -14.04 -3.63
C ASN A 73 -20.85 -12.90 -3.95
N LEU A 74 -20.33 -12.07 -4.69
CA LEU A 74 -21.02 -10.96 -4.97
C LEU A 74 -21.91 -11.02 -6.06
N ASN A 75 -21.91 -11.91 -6.71
CA ASN A 75 -22.67 -11.96 -7.81
C ASN A 75 -23.78 -12.16 -7.71
#